data_0af837e348f401bfa4ab620b0a982855
#
_entry.id   0af837e348f401bfa4ab620b0a982855
#
_cell.length_a   1.000
_cell.length_b   1.000
_cell.length_c   1.000
_cell.angle_alpha   90.00
_cell.angle_beta   90.00
_cell.angle_gamma   90.00
#
_symmetry.space_group_name_H-M   'P 1'
#
loop_
_entity.id
_entity.type
_entity.pdbx_description
1 polymer ?
#
loop_
_entity_poly.entity_id
_entity_poly.type
_entity_poly.pdbx_seq_one_letter_code
_entity_poly.pdbx_strand_id
1 'polypeptide(L)'
;MGATIDAYMNGYDDPRLPIYFKGSELDSKYHGVRSGLKSMLKEHYTRLSVPNVAKTTPVVWMLASEVAFLRAEGAMLNWDMGGKDEDFYKKGI
;
A
#
# COMPACT_ATOMS: atom_id res chain seq x y z
N MET A 1 -4.96 -4.93 -9.50
CA MET A 1 -3.51 -4.64 -9.26
C MET A 1 -2.94 -3.94 -10.49
N GLY A 2 -2.07 -2.96 -10.34
CA GLY A 2 -1.37 -2.32 -11.47
C GLY A 2 -0.17 -3.16 -11.93
N ALA A 3 0.14 -3.14 -13.23
CA ALA A 3 1.25 -3.93 -13.80
C ALA A 3 2.62 -3.58 -13.20
N THR A 4 2.85 -2.35 -12.78
CA THR A 4 4.11 -1.95 -12.13
C THR A 4 4.29 -2.66 -10.80
N ILE A 5 3.25 -2.68 -9.94
CA ILE A 5 3.28 -3.39 -8.66
C ILE A 5 3.45 -4.90 -8.90
N ASP A 6 2.75 -5.44 -9.89
CA ASP A 6 2.87 -6.83 -10.31
C ASP A 6 4.33 -7.19 -10.65
N ALA A 7 4.95 -6.41 -11.53
CA ALA A 7 6.34 -6.65 -11.96
C ALA A 7 7.33 -6.63 -10.77
N TYR A 8 7.18 -5.69 -9.85
CA TYR A 8 8.06 -5.61 -8.68
C TYR A 8 7.80 -6.76 -7.69
N MET A 9 6.54 -6.98 -7.29
CA MET A 9 6.24 -7.95 -6.24
C MET A 9 6.47 -9.40 -6.70
N ASN A 10 6.12 -9.74 -7.93
CA ASN A 10 6.43 -11.06 -8.50
C ASN A 10 7.94 -11.21 -8.82
N GLY A 11 8.58 -10.15 -9.33
CA GLY A 11 10.00 -10.21 -9.71
C GLY A 11 10.95 -10.38 -8.54
N TYR A 12 10.56 -9.93 -7.34
CA TYR A 12 11.34 -10.06 -6.10
C TYR A 12 10.79 -11.12 -5.14
N ASP A 13 9.82 -11.93 -5.56
CA ASP A 13 9.13 -12.91 -4.70
C ASP A 13 8.67 -12.30 -3.37
N ASP A 14 8.07 -11.10 -3.43
CA ASP A 14 7.72 -10.32 -2.23
C ASP A 14 6.65 -11.05 -1.39
N PRO A 15 6.94 -11.41 -0.13
CA PRO A 15 6.01 -12.15 0.72
C PRO A 15 4.74 -11.38 1.07
N ARG A 16 4.67 -10.07 0.82
CA ARG A 16 3.49 -9.24 1.03
C ARG A 16 2.44 -9.38 -0.08
N LEU A 17 2.81 -9.97 -1.23
CA LEU A 17 1.91 -10.11 -2.37
C LEU A 17 0.58 -10.80 -2.01
N PRO A 18 0.56 -11.98 -1.36
CA PRO A 18 -0.68 -12.63 -0.95
C PRO A 18 -1.44 -11.91 0.17
N ILE A 19 -0.77 -11.03 0.91
CA ILE A 19 -1.40 -10.21 1.95
C ILE A 19 -2.21 -9.07 1.30
N TYR A 20 -1.64 -8.42 0.29
CA TYR A 20 -2.24 -7.24 -0.35
C TYR A 20 -3.24 -7.58 -1.45
N PHE A 21 -3.05 -8.70 -2.13
CA PHE A 21 -3.84 -9.06 -3.30
C PHE A 21 -4.35 -10.50 -3.22
N LYS A 22 -5.49 -10.72 -3.83
CA LYS A 22 -6.00 -12.07 -4.13
C LYS A 22 -5.53 -12.46 -5.52
N GLY A 23 -5.20 -13.73 -5.70
CA GLY A 23 -4.92 -14.28 -7.02
C GLY A 23 -6.12 -14.12 -7.96
N SER A 24 -5.87 -14.23 -9.25
CA SER A 24 -6.93 -14.18 -10.26
C SER A 24 -7.92 -15.34 -10.09
N GLU A 25 -9.16 -15.13 -10.47
CA GLU A 25 -10.19 -16.19 -10.43
C GLU A 25 -9.92 -17.31 -11.45
N LEU A 26 -9.10 -17.03 -12.49
CA LEU A 26 -8.84 -17.95 -13.57
C LEU A 26 -7.78 -19.00 -13.21
N ASP A 27 -6.65 -18.59 -12.65
CA ASP A 27 -5.48 -19.45 -12.45
C ASP A 27 -4.84 -19.30 -11.07
N SER A 28 -5.45 -18.51 -10.18
CA SER A 28 -4.97 -18.20 -8.83
C SER A 28 -3.60 -17.51 -8.78
N LYS A 29 -3.04 -17.11 -9.94
CA LYS A 29 -1.79 -16.35 -10.02
C LYS A 29 -2.05 -14.86 -9.90
N TYR A 30 -0.97 -14.10 -9.73
CA TYR A 30 -1.06 -12.65 -9.59
C TYR A 30 -0.80 -11.98 -10.93
N HIS A 31 -1.76 -11.18 -11.38
CA HIS A 31 -1.72 -10.49 -12.67
C HIS A 31 -2.16 -9.03 -12.51
N GLY A 32 -1.31 -8.13 -12.96
CA GLY A 32 -1.56 -6.70 -12.98
C GLY A 32 -2.08 -6.20 -14.31
N VAL A 33 -2.83 -5.10 -14.26
CA VAL A 33 -3.32 -4.40 -15.46
C VAL A 33 -2.38 -3.25 -15.82
N ARG A 34 -2.06 -3.11 -17.09
CA ARG A 34 -1.29 -1.98 -17.60
C ARG A 34 -2.14 -0.71 -17.55
N SER A 35 -1.59 0.37 -17.00
CA SER A 35 -2.25 1.68 -17.01
C SER A 35 -2.37 2.24 -18.42
N GLY A 36 -3.45 2.97 -18.70
CA GLY A 36 -3.69 3.59 -19.99
C GLY A 36 -4.30 2.67 -21.05
N LEU A 37 -4.73 1.46 -20.69
CA LEU A 37 -5.51 0.63 -21.61
C LEU A 37 -6.88 1.27 -21.89
N LYS A 38 -7.30 1.24 -23.15
CA LYS A 38 -8.69 1.51 -23.54
C LYS A 38 -9.57 0.44 -22.88
N SER A 39 -10.82 0.76 -22.57
CA SER A 39 -11.74 -0.06 -21.79
C SER A 39 -11.61 -1.57 -22.07
N MET A 40 -11.49 -2.37 -21.02
CA MET A 40 -11.45 -3.82 -21.08
C MET A 40 -12.87 -4.38 -21.04
N LEU A 41 -13.09 -5.51 -21.72
CA LEU A 41 -14.33 -6.27 -21.59
C LEU A 41 -14.43 -6.84 -20.15
N LYS A 42 -15.64 -6.94 -19.61
CA LYS A 42 -15.90 -7.42 -18.25
C LYS A 42 -15.28 -8.80 -17.98
N GLU A 43 -15.30 -9.68 -18.95
CA GLU A 43 -14.70 -11.03 -18.89
C GLU A 43 -13.18 -11.05 -18.68
N HIS A 44 -12.49 -9.97 -19.03
CA HIS A 44 -11.04 -9.86 -18.80
C HIS A 44 -10.67 -9.57 -17.35
N TYR A 45 -11.61 -9.08 -16.54
CA TYR A 45 -11.34 -8.77 -15.13
C TYR A 45 -11.10 -10.01 -14.27
N THR A 46 -11.65 -11.17 -14.65
CA THR A 46 -11.43 -12.45 -13.96
C THR A 46 -9.97 -12.92 -14.01
N ARG A 47 -9.19 -12.41 -14.98
CA ARG A 47 -7.75 -12.67 -15.12
C ARG A 47 -6.89 -11.77 -14.24
N LEU A 48 -7.47 -10.76 -13.61
CA LEU A 48 -6.71 -9.75 -12.86
C LEU A 48 -6.79 -10.01 -11.36
N SER A 49 -5.70 -9.70 -10.67
CA SER A 49 -5.66 -9.71 -9.22
C SER A 49 -6.37 -8.49 -8.65
N VAL A 50 -7.17 -8.71 -7.63
CA VAL A 50 -7.90 -7.67 -6.90
C VAL A 50 -7.30 -7.46 -5.52
N PRO A 51 -7.49 -6.27 -4.91
CA PRO A 51 -7.05 -6.04 -3.53
C PRO A 51 -7.68 -7.06 -2.57
N ASN A 52 -6.88 -7.55 -1.62
CA ASN A 52 -7.35 -8.46 -0.57
C ASN A 52 -8.02 -7.69 0.57
N VAL A 53 -9.16 -7.10 0.28
CA VAL A 53 -9.96 -6.34 1.25
C VAL A 53 -11.36 -6.92 1.36
N ALA A 54 -11.90 -6.95 2.56
CA ALA A 54 -13.30 -7.28 2.81
C ALA A 54 -14.15 -6.00 2.86
N LYS A 55 -15.46 -6.12 2.70
CA LYS A 55 -16.38 -4.97 2.81
C LYS A 55 -16.33 -4.29 4.19
N THR A 56 -15.92 -5.04 5.20
CA THR A 56 -15.79 -4.59 6.59
C THR A 56 -14.36 -4.29 7.00
N THR A 57 -13.41 -4.28 6.06
CA THR A 57 -12.02 -3.96 6.37
C THR A 57 -11.93 -2.51 6.85
N PRO A 58 -11.35 -2.25 8.04
CA PRO A 58 -11.16 -0.90 8.54
C PRO A 58 -10.30 -0.08 7.58
N VAL A 59 -10.69 1.16 7.36
CA VAL A 59 -9.87 2.13 6.62
C VAL A 59 -8.97 2.86 7.61
N VAL A 60 -7.66 2.74 7.39
CA VAL A 60 -6.67 3.49 8.18
C VAL A 60 -6.59 4.91 7.63
N TRP A 61 -6.96 5.89 8.45
CA TRP A 61 -6.91 7.31 8.08
C TRP A 61 -5.54 7.94 8.36
N MET A 62 -4.90 7.53 9.46
CA MET A 62 -3.60 8.03 9.87
C MET A 62 -2.89 6.97 10.72
N LEU A 63 -1.62 6.76 10.46
CA LEU A 63 -0.78 5.87 11.25
C LEU A 63 -0.13 6.62 12.42
N ALA A 64 0.13 5.93 13.52
CA ALA A 64 0.85 6.52 14.65
C ALA A 64 2.26 7.01 14.25
N SER A 65 2.91 6.35 13.29
CA SER A 65 4.17 6.77 12.70
C SER A 65 4.07 8.13 12.00
N GLU A 66 2.98 8.39 11.26
CA GLU A 66 2.76 9.69 10.60
C GLU A 66 2.67 10.82 11.64
N VAL A 67 1.93 10.59 12.74
CA VAL A 67 1.84 11.57 13.84
C VAL A 67 3.21 11.82 14.46
N ALA A 68 4.02 10.78 14.63
CA ALA A 68 5.37 10.92 15.18
C ALA A 68 6.28 11.72 14.24
N PHE A 69 6.24 11.48 12.93
CA PHE A 69 7.01 12.25 11.94
C PHE A 69 6.54 13.70 11.83
N LEU A 70 5.23 13.98 11.88
CA LEU A 70 4.71 15.35 11.90
C LEU A 70 5.17 16.12 13.15
N ARG A 71 5.24 15.44 14.31
CA ARG A 71 5.79 16.05 15.53
C ARG A 71 7.30 16.28 15.42
N ALA A 72 8.04 15.39 14.78
CA ALA A 72 9.46 15.58 14.52
C ALA A 72 9.68 16.82 13.63
N GLU A 73 8.92 16.95 12.55
CA GLU A 73 8.96 18.10 11.66
C GLU A 73 8.62 19.41 12.39
N GLY A 74 7.55 19.43 13.19
CA GLY A 74 7.18 20.60 13.98
C GLY A 74 8.28 21.01 14.99
N ALA A 75 8.93 20.04 15.65
CA ALA A 75 10.04 20.29 16.54
C ALA A 75 11.28 20.86 15.81
N MET A 76 11.59 20.36 14.60
CA MET A 76 12.64 20.94 13.75
C MET A 76 12.36 22.40 13.37
N LEU A 77 11.08 22.77 13.23
CA LEU A 77 10.64 24.14 12.98
C LEU A 77 10.56 25.01 14.25
N ASN A 78 11.09 24.51 15.38
CA ASN A 78 11.03 25.14 16.70
C ASN A 78 9.61 25.37 17.23
N TRP A 79 8.66 24.55 16.84
CA TRP A 79 7.34 24.54 17.44
C TRP A 79 7.36 23.72 18.74
N ASP A 80 6.55 24.11 19.71
CA ASP A 80 6.42 23.35 20.96
C ASP A 80 5.62 22.05 20.74
N MET A 81 6.32 20.99 20.38
CA MET A 81 5.77 19.65 20.18
C MET A 81 5.83 18.77 21.44
N GLY A 82 6.34 19.31 22.57
CA GLY A 82 6.46 18.57 23.82
C GLY A 82 7.59 17.54 23.83
N GLY A 83 8.65 17.73 23.03
CA GLY A 83 9.83 16.86 22.98
C GLY A 83 10.76 17.23 21.83
N LYS A 84 11.85 16.46 21.68
CA LYS A 84 12.85 16.68 20.64
C LYS A 84 12.47 15.98 19.32
N ASP A 85 12.89 16.56 18.22
CA ASP A 85 12.74 16.04 16.88
C ASP A 85 13.28 14.61 16.72
N GLU A 86 14.49 14.35 17.22
CA GLU A 86 15.12 13.02 17.19
C GLU A 86 14.29 11.94 17.92
N ASP A 87 13.72 12.28 19.07
CA ASP A 87 12.91 11.35 19.87
C ASP A 87 11.62 10.96 19.11
N PHE A 88 10.97 11.95 18.48
CA PHE A 88 9.79 11.71 17.67
C PHE A 88 10.11 10.93 16.41
N TYR A 89 11.24 11.22 15.74
CA TYR A 89 11.68 10.48 14.56
C TYR A 89 11.91 8.98 14.89
N LYS A 90 12.66 8.69 15.95
CA LYS A 90 12.89 7.31 16.42
C LYS A 90 11.60 6.59 16.80
N LYS A 91 10.60 7.30 17.27
CA LYS A 91 9.29 6.73 17.61
C LYS A 91 8.43 6.43 16.37
N GLY A 92 8.71 7.10 15.25
CA GLY A 92 8.00 6.89 13.99
C GLY A 92 8.50 5.70 13.17
N ILE A 93 9.73 5.24 13.44
CA ILE A 93 10.34 4.05 12.84
C ILE A 93 9.91 2.79 13.61
#